data_0425213784b3102d4861ecb57b9aa8d6
#
_entry.id   0425213784b3102d4861ecb57b9aa8d6
#
_cell.length_a   1.000
_cell.length_b   1.000
_cell.length_c   1.000
_cell.angle_alpha   90.00
_cell.angle_beta   90.00
_cell.angle_gamma   90.00
#
_symmetry.space_group_name_H-M   'P 1'
#
loop_
_entity.id
_entity.type
_entity.pdbx_description
1 polymer ?
#
loop_
_entity_poly.entity_id
_entity_poly.type
_entity_poly.pdbx_seq_one_letter_code
_entity_poly.pdbx_strand_id
1 'polypeptide(L)'
;MMGTAVPLLIGLLALTLAGCGDEATLPEEAGVGPIPKLPAPKETVLPTVRFAKAIGWTAGQKPTPAPDLTVAAFASGLDHPRWLYVLPNGDVLVAETNAPANSGPAPGIQGLVTAWVMRQMGAGVPSANRITLLRDADGDGLAETKSTFLEGLNSPFGMALVGDTLYVADTDALLQFPYREGDTKVTAPPKKVANLPAGPINYHWTKNVIASSGGSKLYVTVGSNSNAAENGTENESDRAAILEIDRATGQSRIFASGIRNPNGLAWQPESGELWPALGWRGLLQFSRMDLDAVDQHLMCHSIGFRQARP
;
A
#
# COMPACT_ATOMS: atom_id res chain seq x y z
N MET A 1 -41.99 26.91 -27.96
CA MET A 1 -40.69 27.62 -27.78
C MET A 1 -39.90 26.97 -26.66
N MET A 2 -39.30 25.78 -26.92
CA MET A 2 -38.50 25.02 -25.91
C MET A 2 -37.23 24.40 -26.55
N GLY A 3 -36.48 25.18 -27.32
CA GLY A 3 -35.37 24.62 -28.09
C GLY A 3 -33.96 25.24 -27.90
N THR A 4 -33.79 26.29 -27.08
CA THR A 4 -32.54 27.04 -27.05
C THR A 4 -31.79 27.02 -25.70
N ALA A 5 -32.36 26.48 -24.64
CA ALA A 5 -31.75 26.47 -23.30
C ALA A 5 -30.75 25.31 -23.09
N VAL A 6 -30.95 24.17 -23.72
CA VAL A 6 -30.11 22.98 -23.52
C VAL A 6 -28.70 23.13 -24.09
N PRO A 7 -28.49 23.64 -25.33
CA PRO A 7 -27.14 23.84 -25.87
C PRO A 7 -26.33 24.90 -25.11
N LEU A 8 -26.99 25.90 -24.52
CA LEU A 8 -26.31 26.94 -23.72
C LEU A 8 -25.78 26.36 -22.40
N LEU A 9 -26.51 25.47 -21.76
CA LEU A 9 -26.11 24.80 -20.52
C LEU A 9 -24.90 23.84 -20.74
N ILE A 10 -24.90 23.13 -21.88
CA ILE A 10 -23.80 22.24 -22.25
C ILE A 10 -22.56 23.06 -22.60
N GLY A 11 -22.71 24.18 -23.28
CA GLY A 11 -21.61 25.09 -23.58
C GLY A 11 -20.99 25.74 -22.32
N LEU A 12 -21.80 26.10 -21.33
CA LEU A 12 -21.35 26.65 -20.05
C LEU A 12 -20.62 25.60 -19.21
N LEU A 13 -21.11 24.35 -19.21
CA LEU A 13 -20.46 23.22 -18.52
C LEU A 13 -19.12 22.85 -19.17
N ALA A 14 -19.00 22.93 -20.50
CA ALA A 14 -17.76 22.67 -21.21
C ALA A 14 -16.69 23.77 -20.98
N LEU A 15 -17.08 25.02 -20.81
CA LEU A 15 -16.18 26.12 -20.49
C LEU A 15 -15.62 26.05 -19.07
N THR A 16 -16.36 25.48 -18.12
CA THR A 16 -15.88 25.29 -16.74
C THR A 16 -14.86 24.14 -16.60
N LEU A 17 -14.85 23.21 -17.56
CA LEU A 17 -13.89 22.09 -17.58
C LEU A 17 -12.55 22.41 -18.25
N ALA A 18 -12.46 23.51 -19.00
CA ALA A 18 -11.24 23.91 -19.72
C ALA A 18 -10.30 24.81 -18.91
N GLY A 19 -10.64 25.19 -17.69
CA GLY A 19 -9.97 26.25 -16.92
C GLY A 19 -9.17 25.76 -15.71
N CYS A 20 -8.63 24.56 -15.67
CA CYS A 20 -8.11 24.04 -14.41
C CYS A 20 -6.71 23.44 -14.51
N GLY A 21 -5.72 24.30 -14.45
CA GLY A 21 -4.36 23.85 -14.25
C GLY A 21 -3.45 25.05 -14.01
N ASP A 22 -3.23 25.42 -12.76
CA ASP A 22 -2.10 26.29 -12.47
C ASP A 22 -0.83 25.54 -12.84
N GLU A 23 0.00 26.14 -13.68
CA GLU A 23 1.33 25.63 -13.97
C GLU A 23 2.25 25.93 -12.79
N ALA A 24 3.17 25.00 -12.50
CA ALA A 24 4.22 25.24 -11.53
C ALA A 24 5.05 26.44 -12.02
N THR A 25 5.12 27.51 -11.23
CA THR A 25 5.82 28.74 -11.56
C THR A 25 7.19 28.83 -10.92
N LEU A 26 7.48 27.98 -9.95
CA LEU A 26 8.78 27.91 -9.31
C LEU A 26 9.69 26.92 -10.06
N PRO A 27 10.98 27.22 -10.20
CA PRO A 27 11.92 26.25 -10.72
C PRO A 27 12.00 25.03 -9.81
N GLU A 28 12.33 23.87 -10.38
CA GLU A 28 12.35 22.59 -9.66
C GLU A 28 13.24 22.64 -8.41
N GLU A 29 14.38 23.33 -8.51
CA GLU A 29 15.36 23.49 -7.43
C GLU A 29 14.83 24.28 -6.23
N ALA A 30 13.78 25.08 -6.42
CA ALA A 30 13.20 25.85 -5.31
C ALA A 30 12.47 24.97 -4.29
N GLY A 31 12.00 23.78 -4.72
CA GLY A 31 11.32 22.79 -3.87
C GLY A 31 12.26 21.79 -3.19
N VAL A 32 13.58 21.89 -3.42
CA VAL A 32 14.56 20.91 -2.97
C VAL A 32 15.49 21.51 -1.92
N GLY A 33 15.96 20.69 -0.96
CA GLY A 33 16.95 21.07 0.05
C GLY A 33 16.34 21.20 1.47
N PRO A 34 17.18 21.55 2.45
CA PRO A 34 16.75 21.60 3.86
C PRO A 34 15.77 22.74 4.18
N ILE A 35 15.70 23.77 3.33
CA ILE A 35 14.77 24.90 3.47
C ILE A 35 14.13 25.17 2.10
N PRO A 36 13.18 24.34 1.66
CA PRO A 36 12.54 24.52 0.36
C PRO A 36 11.66 25.78 0.37
N LYS A 37 11.66 26.51 -0.76
CA LYS A 37 10.73 27.61 -0.98
C LYS A 37 9.41 27.04 -1.50
N LEU A 38 8.44 26.90 -0.62
CA LEU A 38 7.10 26.46 -1.00
C LEU A 38 6.24 27.67 -1.35
N PRO A 39 5.44 27.61 -2.44
CA PRO A 39 4.48 28.66 -2.74
C PRO A 39 3.38 28.70 -1.66
N ALA A 40 2.84 29.86 -1.39
CA ALA A 40 1.68 29.98 -0.52
C ALA A 40 0.52 29.13 -1.08
N PRO A 41 -0.25 28.44 -0.22
CA PRO A 41 -1.44 27.72 -0.65
C PRO A 41 -2.40 28.66 -1.37
N LYS A 42 -2.86 28.27 -2.54
CA LYS A 42 -3.88 29.00 -3.29
C LYS A 42 -5.22 28.37 -3.00
N GLU A 43 -6.08 29.10 -2.30
CA GLU A 43 -7.45 28.66 -2.09
C GLU A 43 -8.24 28.80 -3.39
N THR A 44 -8.78 27.69 -3.88
CA THR A 44 -9.64 27.65 -5.07
C THR A 44 -10.94 26.94 -4.72
N VAL A 45 -12.04 27.44 -5.28
CA VAL A 45 -13.37 26.83 -5.10
C VAL A 45 -13.43 25.41 -5.70
N LEU A 46 -12.68 25.19 -6.78
CA LEU A 46 -12.47 23.88 -7.40
C LEU A 46 -11.00 23.53 -7.24
N PRO A 47 -10.66 22.40 -6.58
CA PRO A 47 -9.27 21.99 -6.44
C PRO A 47 -8.68 21.69 -7.82
N THR A 48 -7.54 22.34 -8.13
CA THR A 48 -6.76 22.02 -9.31
C THR A 48 -5.98 20.73 -9.06
N VAL A 49 -6.53 19.60 -9.49
CA VAL A 49 -5.85 18.31 -9.38
C VAL A 49 -5.35 17.90 -10.75
N ARG A 50 -4.03 17.83 -10.93
CA ARG A 50 -3.42 17.12 -12.06
C ARG A 50 -3.14 15.69 -11.65
N PHE A 51 -3.83 14.75 -12.27
CA PHE A 51 -3.54 13.32 -12.08
C PHE A 51 -2.79 12.81 -13.30
N ALA A 52 -1.72 12.07 -13.04
CA ALA A 52 -0.98 11.39 -14.10
C ALA A 52 -1.84 10.22 -14.61
N LYS A 53 -2.02 10.17 -15.92
CA LYS A 53 -2.62 8.98 -16.56
C LYS A 53 -1.64 7.82 -16.43
N ALA A 54 -2.13 6.66 -16.00
CA ALA A 54 -1.34 5.46 -16.00
C ALA A 54 -1.02 5.05 -17.44
N ILE A 55 0.27 4.95 -17.76
CA ILE A 55 0.80 4.41 -19.02
C ILE A 55 1.66 3.20 -18.70
N GLY A 56 1.41 2.08 -19.38
CA GLY A 56 2.25 0.89 -19.26
C GLY A 56 3.50 0.98 -20.14
N TRP A 57 4.41 0.08 -19.92
CA TRP A 57 5.53 -0.15 -20.82
C TRP A 57 5.04 -0.81 -22.11
N THR A 58 5.42 -0.30 -23.27
CA THR A 58 5.16 -0.99 -24.53
C THR A 58 6.17 -2.12 -24.73
N ALA A 59 5.88 -3.05 -25.62
CA ALA A 59 6.76 -4.18 -25.90
C ALA A 59 8.19 -3.69 -26.23
N GLY A 60 9.18 -4.24 -25.54
CA GLY A 60 10.60 -3.90 -25.69
C GLY A 60 11.04 -2.62 -24.98
N GLN A 61 10.15 -1.83 -24.39
CA GLN A 61 10.54 -0.70 -23.57
C GLN A 61 10.96 -1.17 -22.17
N LYS A 62 11.96 -0.49 -21.62
CA LYS A 62 12.46 -0.74 -20.28
C LYS A 62 12.98 0.56 -19.66
N PRO A 63 13.07 0.65 -18.32
CA PRO A 63 13.73 1.78 -17.66
C PRO A 63 15.18 1.93 -18.12
N THR A 64 15.68 3.16 -18.16
CA THR A 64 17.10 3.42 -18.35
C THR A 64 17.83 3.14 -17.04
N PRO A 65 18.75 2.18 -16.98
CA PRO A 65 19.51 1.92 -15.76
C PRO A 65 20.55 3.02 -15.52
N ALA A 66 21.01 3.15 -14.27
CA ALA A 66 22.20 3.94 -13.96
C ALA A 66 23.44 3.35 -14.66
N PRO A 67 24.53 4.15 -14.82
CA PRO A 67 25.80 3.62 -15.33
C PRO A 67 26.21 2.35 -14.57
N ASP A 68 26.80 1.40 -15.29
CA ASP A 68 27.28 0.11 -14.77
C ASP A 68 26.19 -0.86 -14.24
N LEU A 69 24.90 -0.52 -14.47
CA LEU A 69 23.78 -1.41 -14.19
C LEU A 69 23.10 -1.88 -15.47
N THR A 70 22.47 -3.05 -15.40
CA THR A 70 21.56 -3.54 -16.42
C THR A 70 20.17 -3.70 -15.83
N VAL A 71 19.15 -3.63 -16.71
CA VAL A 71 17.76 -3.88 -16.31
C VAL A 71 17.12 -4.87 -17.25
N ALA A 72 16.44 -5.87 -16.68
CA ALA A 72 15.61 -6.83 -17.40
C ALA A 72 14.24 -6.94 -16.70
N ALA A 73 13.22 -7.35 -17.46
CA ALA A 73 11.91 -7.64 -16.90
C ALA A 73 11.93 -9.08 -16.35
N PHE A 74 11.93 -9.26 -15.04
CA PHE A 74 11.90 -10.57 -14.38
C PHE A 74 10.63 -11.36 -14.74
N ALA A 75 9.47 -10.69 -14.77
CA ALA A 75 8.20 -11.26 -15.20
C ALA A 75 7.27 -10.18 -15.76
N SER A 76 6.29 -10.59 -16.54
CA SER A 76 5.27 -9.72 -17.13
C SER A 76 3.88 -10.37 -17.05
N GLY A 77 2.83 -9.60 -17.40
CA GLY A 77 1.46 -10.10 -17.40
C GLY A 77 0.95 -10.45 -15.99
N LEU A 78 1.28 -9.62 -15.01
CA LEU A 78 0.76 -9.67 -13.66
C LEU A 78 -0.40 -8.66 -13.49
N ASP A 79 -1.40 -9.03 -12.71
CA ASP A 79 -2.56 -8.19 -12.44
C ASP A 79 -2.34 -7.35 -11.18
N HIS A 80 -1.92 -6.10 -11.35
CA HIS A 80 -1.73 -5.15 -10.27
C HIS A 80 -0.80 -5.67 -9.14
N PRO A 81 0.46 -6.06 -9.44
CA PRO A 81 1.42 -6.54 -8.46
C PRO A 81 1.76 -5.43 -7.45
N ARG A 82 1.70 -5.75 -6.15
CA ARG A 82 1.86 -4.75 -5.08
C ARG A 82 2.94 -5.07 -4.08
N TRP A 83 3.17 -6.35 -3.77
CA TRP A 83 4.15 -6.78 -2.79
C TRP A 83 4.88 -8.01 -3.27
N LEU A 84 6.16 -8.10 -2.94
CA LEU A 84 7.03 -9.21 -3.29
C LEU A 84 7.58 -9.85 -2.01
N TYR A 85 7.71 -11.17 -2.03
CA TYR A 85 8.38 -11.92 -0.98
C TYR A 85 9.27 -12.99 -1.60
N VAL A 86 10.56 -12.95 -1.28
CA VAL A 86 11.52 -13.93 -1.80
C VAL A 86 11.60 -15.09 -0.82
N LEU A 87 11.33 -16.29 -1.30
CA LEU A 87 11.44 -17.53 -0.55
C LEU A 87 12.92 -17.96 -0.43
N PRO A 88 13.29 -18.81 0.56
CA PRO A 88 14.65 -19.24 0.76
C PRO A 88 15.32 -19.93 -0.44
N ASN A 89 14.52 -20.57 -1.28
CA ASN A 89 14.98 -21.22 -2.53
C ASN A 89 15.09 -20.26 -3.72
N GLY A 90 14.86 -18.96 -3.53
CA GLY A 90 14.92 -17.94 -4.59
C GLY A 90 13.61 -17.69 -5.33
N ASP A 91 12.59 -18.52 -5.16
CA ASP A 91 11.27 -18.25 -5.72
C ASP A 91 10.71 -16.93 -5.21
N VAL A 92 10.00 -16.20 -6.07
CA VAL A 92 9.40 -14.91 -5.72
C VAL A 92 7.88 -15.05 -5.68
N LEU A 93 7.30 -14.78 -4.51
CA LEU A 93 5.86 -14.65 -4.36
C LEU A 93 5.44 -13.21 -4.60
N VAL A 94 4.39 -13.03 -5.41
CA VAL A 94 3.85 -11.72 -5.79
C VAL A 94 2.40 -11.61 -5.34
N ALA A 95 2.09 -10.65 -4.49
CA ALA A 95 0.71 -10.31 -4.18
C ALA A 95 0.11 -9.51 -5.35
N GLU A 96 -0.76 -10.15 -6.13
CA GLU A 96 -1.56 -9.51 -7.16
C GLU A 96 -2.89 -9.07 -6.55
N THR A 97 -3.01 -7.77 -6.26
CA THR A 97 -4.02 -7.28 -5.33
C THR A 97 -4.38 -5.82 -5.59
N ASN A 98 -5.59 -5.44 -5.24
CA ASN A 98 -6.06 -4.06 -5.17
C ASN A 98 -6.98 -3.88 -3.97
N ALA A 99 -7.51 -2.66 -3.79
CA ALA A 99 -8.44 -2.34 -2.71
C ALA A 99 -9.62 -3.34 -2.69
N PRO A 100 -10.05 -3.78 -1.49
CA PRO A 100 -11.21 -4.67 -1.38
C PRO A 100 -12.46 -4.01 -1.95
N ALA A 101 -13.37 -4.83 -2.45
CA ALA A 101 -14.68 -4.36 -2.89
C ALA A 101 -15.36 -3.55 -1.76
N ASN A 102 -15.99 -2.45 -2.10
CA ASN A 102 -16.67 -1.54 -1.18
C ASN A 102 -15.78 -0.73 -0.21
N SER A 103 -14.46 -0.73 -0.37
CA SER A 103 -13.56 0.14 0.40
C SER A 103 -13.44 1.56 -0.18
N GLY A 104 -14.19 1.87 -1.21
CA GLY A 104 -14.17 3.14 -1.93
C GLY A 104 -15.01 4.25 -1.29
N PRO A 105 -14.95 5.48 -1.84
CA PRO A 105 -15.72 6.61 -1.35
C PRO A 105 -17.24 6.34 -1.43
N ALA A 106 -17.98 7.02 -0.55
CA ALA A 106 -19.44 6.90 -0.43
C ALA A 106 -20.16 7.07 -1.78
N PRO A 107 -21.34 6.43 -1.97
CA PRO A 107 -22.14 6.56 -3.18
C PRO A 107 -22.58 8.00 -3.40
N GLY A 108 -22.66 8.44 -4.66
CA GLY A 108 -23.07 9.78 -5.06
C GLY A 108 -22.26 10.31 -6.23
N ILE A 109 -22.54 11.52 -6.67
CA ILE A 109 -21.85 12.17 -7.80
C ILE A 109 -20.34 12.26 -7.53
N GLN A 110 -19.96 12.62 -6.31
CA GLN A 110 -18.56 12.70 -5.89
C GLN A 110 -17.87 11.33 -5.97
N GLY A 111 -18.55 10.26 -5.57
CA GLY A 111 -18.01 8.89 -5.68
C GLY A 111 -17.84 8.45 -7.13
N LEU A 112 -18.76 8.83 -8.02
CA LEU A 112 -18.65 8.54 -9.46
C LEU A 112 -17.45 9.26 -10.10
N VAL A 113 -17.25 10.54 -9.76
CA VAL A 113 -16.09 11.32 -10.24
C VAL A 113 -14.78 10.72 -9.71
N THR A 114 -14.73 10.38 -8.42
CA THR A 114 -13.55 9.74 -7.81
C THR A 114 -13.25 8.40 -8.47
N ALA A 115 -14.26 7.56 -8.68
CA ALA A 115 -14.07 6.27 -9.35
C ALA A 115 -13.59 6.42 -10.79
N TRP A 116 -14.08 7.44 -11.52
CA TRP A 116 -13.60 7.75 -12.86
C TRP A 116 -12.13 8.19 -12.86
N VAL A 117 -11.76 9.11 -11.95
CA VAL A 117 -10.37 9.57 -11.78
C VAL A 117 -9.46 8.38 -11.44
N MET A 118 -9.85 7.54 -10.48
CA MET A 118 -9.06 6.37 -10.07
C MET A 118 -8.82 5.40 -11.24
N ARG A 119 -9.83 5.19 -12.10
CA ARG A 119 -9.64 4.39 -13.33
C ARG A 119 -8.62 4.99 -14.27
N GLN A 120 -8.63 6.33 -14.46
CA GLN A 120 -7.63 7.00 -15.32
C GLN A 120 -6.21 6.85 -14.76
N MET A 121 -6.08 6.77 -13.45
CA MET A 121 -4.81 6.56 -12.76
C MET A 121 -4.40 5.06 -12.67
N GLY A 122 -5.17 4.14 -13.25
CA GLY A 122 -4.90 2.70 -13.21
C GLY A 122 -5.23 2.04 -11.87
N ALA A 123 -5.86 2.73 -10.93
CA ALA A 123 -6.15 2.22 -9.58
C ALA A 123 -7.57 1.62 -9.44
N GLY A 124 -8.44 1.79 -10.42
CA GLY A 124 -9.86 1.38 -10.36
C GLY A 124 -10.13 -0.04 -10.87
N VAL A 125 -9.14 -0.92 -10.87
CA VAL A 125 -9.31 -2.32 -11.29
C VAL A 125 -9.68 -3.21 -10.09
N PRO A 126 -10.48 -4.27 -10.29
CA PRO A 126 -10.75 -5.25 -9.22
C PRO A 126 -9.46 -5.90 -8.72
N SER A 127 -9.46 -6.31 -7.45
CA SER A 127 -8.36 -7.09 -6.89
C SER A 127 -8.34 -8.50 -7.49
N ALA A 128 -7.17 -8.96 -7.91
CA ALA A 128 -6.98 -10.34 -8.38
C ALA A 128 -7.05 -11.37 -7.23
N ASN A 129 -6.86 -10.93 -5.99
CA ASN A 129 -7.02 -11.73 -4.78
C ASN A 129 -6.23 -13.03 -4.77
N ARG A 130 -4.98 -12.98 -5.28
CA ARG A 130 -4.10 -14.13 -5.38
C ARG A 130 -2.65 -13.80 -5.05
N ILE A 131 -1.90 -14.83 -4.72
CA ILE A 131 -0.44 -14.82 -4.69
C ILE A 131 0.06 -15.64 -5.88
N THR A 132 0.92 -15.03 -6.69
CA THR A 132 1.57 -15.68 -7.83
C THR A 132 3.00 -16.03 -7.48
N LEU A 133 3.43 -17.24 -7.80
CA LEU A 133 4.81 -17.69 -7.69
C LEU A 133 5.51 -17.46 -9.02
N LEU A 134 6.70 -16.89 -8.96
CA LEU A 134 7.63 -16.74 -10.06
C LEU A 134 8.92 -17.50 -9.70
N ARG A 135 9.40 -18.31 -10.62
CA ARG A 135 10.66 -19.05 -10.47
C ARG A 135 11.54 -18.83 -11.69
N ASP A 136 12.75 -18.40 -11.43
CA ASP A 136 13.88 -18.37 -12.35
C ASP A 136 14.66 -19.66 -12.12
N ALA A 137 14.53 -20.62 -13.04
CA ALA A 137 15.04 -21.96 -12.85
C ALA A 137 16.51 -22.11 -13.26
N ASP A 138 17.01 -21.25 -14.16
CA ASP A 138 18.38 -21.30 -14.67
C ASP A 138 19.26 -20.14 -14.22
N GLY A 139 18.69 -19.16 -13.47
CA GLY A 139 19.42 -18.05 -12.87
C GLY A 139 19.76 -16.93 -13.85
N ASP A 140 19.05 -16.83 -14.98
CA ASP A 140 19.31 -15.81 -16.00
C ASP A 140 18.64 -14.46 -15.72
N GLY A 141 17.80 -14.38 -14.65
CA GLY A 141 17.08 -13.19 -14.25
C GLY A 141 15.72 -13.03 -14.90
N LEU A 142 15.20 -14.08 -15.53
CA LEU A 142 13.85 -14.18 -16.09
C LEU A 142 13.11 -15.32 -15.39
N ALA A 143 11.82 -15.16 -15.13
CA ALA A 143 11.02 -16.22 -14.52
C ALA A 143 10.35 -17.08 -15.60
N GLU A 144 10.81 -18.33 -15.80
CA GLU A 144 10.22 -19.30 -16.73
C GLU A 144 8.92 -19.87 -16.16
N THR A 145 8.84 -20.01 -14.84
CA THR A 145 7.63 -20.50 -14.18
C THR A 145 6.85 -19.34 -13.59
N LYS A 146 5.59 -19.25 -14.00
CA LYS A 146 4.57 -18.39 -13.40
C LYS A 146 3.35 -19.21 -13.05
N SER A 147 3.00 -19.33 -11.79
CA SER A 147 1.85 -20.11 -11.32
C SER A 147 1.06 -19.39 -10.23
N THR A 148 -0.25 -19.61 -10.20
CA THR A 148 -1.10 -19.19 -9.08
C THR A 148 -0.76 -20.03 -7.86
N PHE A 149 -0.06 -19.47 -6.91
CA PHE A 149 0.40 -20.13 -5.68
C PHE A 149 -0.72 -20.25 -4.65
N LEU A 150 -1.46 -19.15 -4.42
CA LEU A 150 -2.65 -19.07 -3.57
C LEU A 150 -3.73 -18.25 -4.27
N GLU A 151 -4.98 -18.63 -4.10
CA GLU A 151 -6.15 -17.95 -4.68
C GLU A 151 -7.31 -17.84 -3.68
N GLY A 152 -8.29 -16.98 -3.99
CA GLY A 152 -9.47 -16.80 -3.13
C GLY A 152 -9.20 -16.03 -1.85
N LEU A 153 -8.16 -15.18 -1.84
CA LEU A 153 -7.78 -14.30 -0.74
C LEU A 153 -8.62 -13.02 -0.74
N ASN A 154 -8.53 -12.23 0.32
CA ASN A 154 -9.20 -10.94 0.42
C ASN A 154 -8.19 -9.80 0.42
N SER A 155 -7.85 -9.31 -0.77
CA SER A 155 -6.85 -8.24 -0.94
C SER A 155 -5.55 -8.51 -0.16
N PRO A 156 -4.85 -9.64 -0.46
CA PRO A 156 -3.62 -10.03 0.23
C PRO A 156 -2.51 -9.01 0.00
N PHE A 157 -1.62 -8.83 0.98
CA PHE A 157 -0.49 -7.92 0.80
C PHE A 157 0.81 -8.50 1.35
N GLY A 158 1.05 -8.45 2.66
CA GLY A 158 2.27 -8.91 3.27
C GLY A 158 2.35 -10.43 3.43
N MET A 159 3.57 -10.94 3.35
CA MET A 159 3.86 -12.37 3.51
C MET A 159 5.07 -12.55 4.43
N ALA A 160 5.07 -13.63 5.21
CA ALA A 160 6.20 -14.05 6.04
C ALA A 160 6.25 -15.57 6.14
N LEU A 161 7.40 -16.16 5.92
CA LEU A 161 7.63 -17.59 6.10
C LEU A 161 8.30 -17.83 7.46
N VAL A 162 7.74 -18.75 8.26
CA VAL A 162 8.33 -19.20 9.52
C VAL A 162 8.33 -20.73 9.54
N GLY A 163 9.50 -21.31 9.39
CA GLY A 163 9.62 -22.76 9.20
C GLY A 163 8.89 -23.24 7.95
N ASP A 164 7.97 -24.13 8.12
CA ASP A 164 7.11 -24.71 7.08
C ASP A 164 5.71 -24.06 6.98
N THR A 165 5.58 -22.84 7.49
CA THR A 165 4.30 -22.13 7.52
C THR A 165 4.43 -20.77 6.88
N LEU A 166 3.69 -20.54 5.79
CA LEU A 166 3.56 -19.23 5.15
C LEU A 166 2.39 -18.47 5.78
N TYR A 167 2.67 -17.26 6.25
CA TYR A 167 1.67 -16.31 6.74
C TYR A 167 1.38 -15.29 5.65
N VAL A 168 0.10 -15.02 5.43
CA VAL A 168 -0.39 -14.01 4.48
C VAL A 168 -1.32 -13.07 5.22
N ALA A 169 -1.04 -11.78 5.13
CA ALA A 169 -1.91 -10.75 5.67
C ALA A 169 -2.90 -10.30 4.60
N ASP A 170 -4.14 -10.75 4.72
CA ASP A 170 -5.30 -10.22 4.02
C ASP A 170 -5.76 -8.91 4.67
N THR A 171 -6.64 -8.18 4.01
CA THR A 171 -7.13 -6.90 4.55
C THR A 171 -7.83 -7.01 5.90
N ASP A 172 -8.43 -8.15 6.21
CA ASP A 172 -9.29 -8.41 7.38
C ASP A 172 -8.82 -9.56 8.26
N ALA A 173 -7.80 -10.31 7.85
CA ALA A 173 -7.32 -11.48 8.58
C ALA A 173 -5.83 -11.75 8.34
N LEU A 174 -5.16 -12.28 9.35
CA LEU A 174 -3.89 -12.95 9.19
C LEU A 174 -4.14 -14.45 9.00
N LEU A 175 -3.74 -14.96 7.84
CA LEU A 175 -3.92 -16.35 7.44
C LEU A 175 -2.60 -17.11 7.49
N GLN A 176 -2.67 -18.42 7.72
CA GLN A 176 -1.52 -19.32 7.62
C GLN A 176 -1.82 -20.47 6.66
N PHE A 177 -0.79 -20.88 5.94
CA PHE A 177 -0.80 -21.99 4.98
C PHE A 177 0.40 -22.90 5.21
N PRO A 178 0.27 -24.22 5.03
CA PRO A 178 1.44 -25.08 4.98
C PRO A 178 2.29 -24.71 3.76
N TYR A 179 3.60 -24.66 3.96
CA TYR A 179 4.57 -24.42 2.92
C TYR A 179 5.52 -25.60 2.80
N ARG A 180 5.78 -26.02 1.58
CA ARG A 180 6.83 -26.97 1.26
C ARG A 180 7.69 -26.37 0.15
N GLU A 181 9.00 -26.39 0.36
CA GLU A 181 9.95 -25.94 -0.65
C GLU A 181 9.76 -26.66 -1.98
N GLY A 182 9.76 -25.93 -3.08
CA GLY A 182 9.56 -26.44 -4.42
C GLY A 182 8.11 -26.53 -4.88
N ASP A 183 7.13 -26.44 -3.99
CA ASP A 183 5.72 -26.39 -4.38
C ASP A 183 5.44 -25.15 -5.23
N THR A 184 4.67 -25.33 -6.29
CA THR A 184 4.21 -24.23 -7.17
C THR A 184 2.77 -23.82 -6.92
N LYS A 185 2.07 -24.53 -6.06
CA LYS A 185 0.68 -24.27 -5.65
C LYS A 185 0.41 -24.85 -4.27
N VAL A 186 -0.29 -24.10 -3.43
CA VAL A 186 -0.85 -24.60 -2.17
C VAL A 186 -2.35 -24.80 -2.34
N THR A 187 -2.83 -26.01 -2.08
CA THR A 187 -4.26 -26.37 -2.18
C THR A 187 -4.93 -26.52 -0.82
N ALA A 188 -4.16 -26.52 0.25
CA ALA A 188 -4.70 -26.60 1.60
C ALA A 188 -5.51 -25.33 1.93
N PRO A 189 -6.66 -25.46 2.59
CA PRO A 189 -7.45 -24.31 3.01
C PRO A 189 -6.67 -23.45 4.01
N PRO A 190 -6.90 -22.12 4.03
CA PRO A 190 -6.29 -21.24 5.01
C PRO A 190 -6.76 -21.57 6.42
N LYS A 191 -5.84 -21.46 7.39
CA LYS A 191 -6.21 -21.38 8.80
C LYS A 191 -6.04 -19.93 9.25
N LYS A 192 -7.11 -19.35 9.78
CA LYS A 192 -7.05 -17.99 10.33
C LYS A 192 -6.30 -17.99 11.66
N VAL A 193 -5.29 -17.10 11.77
CA VAL A 193 -4.50 -16.87 12.98
C VAL A 193 -5.16 -15.80 13.83
N ALA A 194 -5.50 -14.64 13.20
CA ALA A 194 -6.12 -13.51 13.89
C ALA A 194 -7.02 -12.72 12.94
N ASN A 195 -8.01 -12.02 13.50
CA ASN A 195 -8.72 -10.98 12.76
C ASN A 195 -7.87 -9.71 12.72
N LEU A 196 -7.94 -8.98 11.62
CA LEU A 196 -7.29 -7.69 11.47
C LEU A 196 -8.34 -6.58 11.30
N PRO A 197 -8.08 -5.37 11.82
CA PRO A 197 -8.99 -4.26 11.65
C PRO A 197 -9.23 -3.96 10.17
N ALA A 198 -10.48 -4.13 9.76
CA ALA A 198 -11.02 -3.80 8.43
C ALA A 198 -12.26 -2.92 8.64
N GLY A 199 -13.31 -3.12 7.99
CA GLY A 199 -14.58 -2.41 8.18
C GLY A 199 -15.05 -1.76 6.88
N PRO A 200 -16.21 -1.08 6.92
CA PRO A 200 -16.83 -0.55 5.70
C PRO A 200 -16.01 0.57 5.06
N ILE A 201 -15.27 1.33 5.87
CA ILE A 201 -14.29 2.31 5.40
C ILE A 201 -12.90 1.80 5.76
N ASN A 202 -12.03 1.66 4.78
CA ASN A 202 -10.72 1.08 4.95
C ASN A 202 -9.78 1.63 3.86
N TYR A 203 -9.52 2.93 3.89
CA TYR A 203 -8.72 3.59 2.85
C TYR A 203 -7.27 3.08 2.83
N HIS A 204 -6.72 2.74 3.99
CA HIS A 204 -5.41 2.12 4.11
C HIS A 204 -5.57 0.62 4.42
N TRP A 205 -6.04 -0.11 3.41
CA TRP A 205 -6.42 -1.51 3.50
C TRP A 205 -5.23 -2.49 3.53
N THR A 206 -4.06 -2.07 3.08
CA THR A 206 -2.87 -2.92 3.04
C THR A 206 -2.41 -3.32 4.43
N LYS A 207 -2.02 -4.58 4.59
CA LYS A 207 -1.49 -5.16 5.82
C LYS A 207 -0.17 -5.84 5.51
N ASN A 208 0.94 -5.30 6.00
CA ASN A 208 2.22 -5.99 5.88
C ASN A 208 2.48 -6.85 7.11
N VAL A 209 3.29 -7.90 6.97
CA VAL A 209 3.63 -8.80 8.07
C VAL A 209 5.10 -9.15 8.06
N ILE A 210 5.71 -9.19 9.24
CA ILE A 210 7.07 -9.69 9.46
C ILE A 210 7.11 -10.52 10.73
N ALA A 211 7.95 -11.56 10.76
CA ALA A 211 8.14 -12.38 11.95
C ALA A 211 9.26 -11.82 12.84
N SER A 212 9.18 -12.05 14.16
CA SER A 212 10.33 -11.89 15.06
C SER A 212 11.46 -12.85 14.67
N SER A 213 12.68 -12.56 15.07
CA SER A 213 13.86 -13.42 14.79
C SER A 213 13.68 -14.85 15.27
N GLY A 214 13.01 -15.05 16.42
CA GLY A 214 12.68 -16.38 16.95
C GLY A 214 11.39 -16.98 16.39
N GLY A 215 10.67 -16.28 15.50
CA GLY A 215 9.46 -16.76 14.85
C GLY A 215 8.24 -16.94 15.77
N SER A 216 8.31 -16.54 17.04
CA SER A 216 7.20 -16.70 17.99
C SER A 216 6.14 -15.61 17.87
N LYS A 217 6.50 -14.47 17.33
CA LYS A 217 5.63 -13.31 17.15
C LYS A 217 5.58 -12.89 15.68
N LEU A 218 4.43 -12.35 15.29
CA LEU A 218 4.21 -11.72 13.98
C LEU A 218 3.82 -10.26 14.21
N TYR A 219 4.43 -9.35 13.46
CA TYR A 219 4.13 -7.92 13.50
C TYR A 219 3.39 -7.53 12.24
N VAL A 220 2.18 -6.97 12.41
CA VAL A 220 1.29 -6.67 11.29
C VAL A 220 0.98 -5.18 11.27
N THR A 221 1.18 -4.54 10.12
CA THR A 221 0.80 -3.14 9.94
C THR A 221 -0.70 -2.98 9.76
N VAL A 222 -1.28 -1.96 10.37
CA VAL A 222 -2.68 -1.59 10.20
C VAL A 222 -2.76 -0.08 9.96
N GLY A 223 -3.09 0.31 8.74
CA GLY A 223 -3.29 1.71 8.40
C GLY A 223 -4.56 2.29 9.01
N SER A 224 -4.63 3.62 9.09
CA SER A 224 -5.81 4.33 9.55
C SER A 224 -7.04 4.03 8.69
N ASN A 225 -8.21 4.21 9.27
CA ASN A 225 -9.50 4.06 8.58
C ASN A 225 -9.63 5.06 7.42
N SER A 226 -9.18 6.28 7.65
CA SER A 226 -9.36 7.43 6.77
C SER A 226 -8.07 8.25 6.62
N ASN A 227 -8.10 9.32 5.83
CA ASN A 227 -6.90 10.11 5.56
C ASN A 227 -6.52 11.05 6.70
N ALA A 228 -7.50 11.64 7.39
CA ALA A 228 -7.32 12.66 8.42
C ALA A 228 -8.33 12.51 9.56
N ALA A 229 -8.73 11.28 9.89
CA ALA A 229 -9.80 10.97 10.84
C ALA A 229 -11.14 11.67 10.49
N GLU A 230 -11.38 11.91 9.21
CA GLU A 230 -12.60 12.54 8.71
C GLU A 230 -13.89 11.73 9.00
N ASN A 231 -13.74 10.48 9.38
CA ASN A 231 -14.84 9.59 9.78
C ASN A 231 -14.99 9.46 11.31
N GLY A 232 -14.28 10.30 12.08
CA GLY A 232 -14.25 10.25 13.55
C GLY A 232 -13.09 9.40 14.07
N THR A 233 -12.51 9.83 15.19
CA THR A 233 -11.38 9.14 15.86
C THR A 233 -11.80 7.84 16.49
N GLU A 234 -13.08 7.67 16.84
CA GLU A 234 -13.66 6.44 17.37
C GLU A 234 -13.58 5.27 16.38
N ASN A 235 -13.48 5.55 15.07
CA ASN A 235 -13.32 4.55 14.02
C ASN A 235 -11.85 4.16 13.77
N GLU A 236 -10.91 4.74 14.52
CA GLU A 236 -9.47 4.44 14.45
C GLU A 236 -9.02 3.43 15.53
N SER A 237 -9.96 2.78 16.24
CA SER A 237 -9.62 1.74 17.22
C SER A 237 -8.78 0.63 16.57
N ASP A 238 -7.63 0.30 17.20
CA ASP A 238 -6.64 -0.68 16.73
C ASP A 238 -6.07 -0.42 15.33
N ARG A 239 -6.20 0.83 14.85
CA ARG A 239 -5.70 1.30 13.56
C ARG A 239 -4.57 2.31 13.72
N ALA A 240 -4.00 2.74 12.59
CA ALA A 240 -2.82 3.60 12.58
C ALA A 240 -1.71 3.03 13.48
N ALA A 241 -1.48 1.72 13.39
CA ALA A 241 -0.73 0.95 14.37
C ALA A 241 0.08 -0.20 13.74
N ILE A 242 0.97 -0.77 14.54
CA ILE A 242 1.56 -2.09 14.32
C ILE A 242 1.03 -2.99 15.43
N LEU A 243 0.44 -4.11 15.06
CA LEU A 243 0.00 -5.14 15.98
C LEU A 243 1.10 -6.19 16.16
N GLU A 244 1.34 -6.62 17.40
CA GLU A 244 2.11 -7.82 17.72
C GLU A 244 1.12 -8.96 17.95
N ILE A 245 1.28 -10.05 17.23
CA ILE A 245 0.41 -11.22 17.29
C ILE A 245 1.23 -12.43 17.74
N ASP A 246 0.79 -13.09 18.79
CA ASP A 246 1.36 -14.35 19.23
C ASP A 246 1.00 -15.44 18.20
N ARG A 247 2.02 -16.05 17.60
CA ARG A 247 1.84 -17.01 16.51
C ARG A 247 1.10 -18.27 16.92
N ALA A 248 1.25 -18.72 18.16
CA ALA A 248 0.65 -19.95 18.65
C ALA A 248 -0.82 -19.76 19.04
N THR A 249 -1.14 -18.63 19.66
CA THR A 249 -2.47 -18.38 20.23
C THR A 249 -3.34 -17.47 19.38
N GLY A 250 -2.73 -16.66 18.48
CA GLY A 250 -3.41 -15.63 17.71
C GLY A 250 -3.78 -14.38 18.55
N GLN A 251 -3.39 -14.33 19.82
CA GLN A 251 -3.62 -13.13 20.64
C GLN A 251 -2.83 -11.96 20.10
N SER A 252 -3.47 -10.80 20.00
CA SER A 252 -2.89 -9.57 19.49
C SER A 252 -2.87 -8.47 20.55
N ARG A 253 -1.87 -7.59 20.46
CA ARG A 253 -1.80 -6.32 21.18
C ARG A 253 -1.25 -5.23 20.27
N ILE A 254 -1.53 -3.99 20.57
CA ILE A 254 -0.87 -2.86 19.92
C ILE A 254 0.61 -2.86 20.35
N PHE A 255 1.51 -2.96 19.39
CA PHE A 255 2.96 -2.82 19.59
C PHE A 255 3.39 -1.36 19.48
N ALA A 256 2.90 -0.65 18.47
CA ALA A 256 3.12 0.76 18.24
C ALA A 256 1.87 1.41 17.65
N SER A 257 1.59 2.66 17.99
CA SER A 257 0.43 3.42 17.54
C SER A 257 0.83 4.81 17.01
N GLY A 258 -0.12 5.55 16.44
CA GLY A 258 0.14 6.87 15.89
C GLY A 258 0.80 6.83 14.50
N ILE A 259 0.78 5.69 13.82
CA ILE A 259 1.45 5.47 12.56
C ILE A 259 0.40 5.38 11.46
N ARG A 260 0.07 6.49 10.83
CA ARG A 260 -1.08 6.63 9.92
C ARG A 260 -1.21 5.50 8.89
N ASN A 261 -0.16 5.22 8.13
CA ASN A 261 -0.18 4.21 7.06
C ASN A 261 1.17 3.51 6.93
N PRO A 262 1.51 2.60 7.85
CA PRO A 262 2.72 1.80 7.73
C PRO A 262 2.52 0.75 6.64
N ASN A 263 3.39 0.74 5.62
CA ASN A 263 3.29 -0.20 4.50
C ASN A 263 4.42 -1.21 4.45
N GLY A 264 5.60 -0.86 4.96
CA GLY A 264 6.75 -1.75 5.01
C GLY A 264 7.22 -1.97 6.44
N LEU A 265 7.81 -3.12 6.71
CA LEU A 265 8.49 -3.45 7.96
C LEU A 265 9.81 -4.12 7.66
N ALA A 266 10.85 -3.77 8.40
CA ALA A 266 12.13 -4.45 8.37
C ALA A 266 12.76 -4.45 9.76
N TRP A 267 13.53 -5.50 10.05
CA TRP A 267 14.41 -5.52 11.22
C TRP A 267 15.72 -4.82 10.85
N GLN A 268 16.12 -3.85 11.66
CA GLN A 268 17.45 -3.27 11.54
C GLN A 268 18.47 -4.35 11.98
N PRO A 269 19.43 -4.73 11.10
CA PRO A 269 20.22 -5.93 11.31
C PRO A 269 21.19 -5.85 12.51
N GLU A 270 21.64 -4.65 12.88
CA GLU A 270 22.60 -4.47 13.97
C GLU A 270 21.91 -4.30 15.32
N SER A 271 20.84 -3.49 15.38
CA SER A 271 20.14 -3.17 16.64
C SER A 271 19.01 -4.12 16.96
N GLY A 272 18.46 -4.83 15.98
CA GLY A 272 17.25 -5.64 16.12
C GLY A 272 15.98 -4.82 16.34
N GLU A 273 16.02 -3.52 16.04
CA GLU A 273 14.85 -2.65 16.13
C GLU A 273 13.93 -2.84 14.92
N LEU A 274 12.62 -2.75 15.15
CA LEU A 274 11.63 -2.81 14.08
C LEU A 274 11.48 -1.42 13.44
N TRP A 275 11.73 -1.34 12.13
CA TRP A 275 11.61 -0.12 11.35
C TRP A 275 10.43 -0.19 10.39
N PRO A 276 9.43 0.69 10.55
CA PRO A 276 8.33 0.82 9.58
C PRO A 276 8.68 1.82 8.47
N ALA A 277 8.26 1.51 7.25
CA ALA A 277 8.18 2.48 6.16
C ALA A 277 6.78 3.10 6.12
N LEU A 278 6.71 4.43 6.10
CA LEU A 278 5.46 5.18 6.15
C LEU A 278 5.16 5.84 4.79
N GLY A 279 3.90 5.87 4.40
CA GLY A 279 3.46 6.67 3.27
C GLY A 279 3.65 8.17 3.55
N TRP A 280 4.29 8.90 2.64
CA TRP A 280 4.69 10.32 2.75
C TRP A 280 3.63 11.27 3.33
N ARG A 281 2.35 11.10 3.01
CA ARG A 281 1.28 11.96 3.54
C ARG A 281 0.97 11.75 5.03
N GLY A 282 1.48 10.68 5.64
CA GLY A 282 1.24 10.38 7.06
C GLY A 282 1.90 11.36 8.02
N LEU A 283 3.07 11.89 7.69
CA LEU A 283 3.85 12.77 8.58
C LEU A 283 3.29 14.19 8.71
N LEU A 284 2.62 14.72 7.69
CA LEU A 284 2.12 16.11 7.72
C LEU A 284 0.79 16.26 8.49
N GLN A 285 0.06 15.20 8.78
CA GLN A 285 -1.23 15.25 9.46
C GLN A 285 -1.17 14.99 10.97
N PHE A 286 -0.07 14.46 11.49
CA PHE A 286 0.11 14.25 12.93
C PHE A 286 0.36 15.52 13.74
N SER A 287 0.56 16.69 13.11
CA SER A 287 0.74 17.96 13.80
C SER A 287 -0.48 18.47 14.59
N ARG A 288 -1.59 17.73 14.62
CA ARG A 288 -2.78 18.04 15.43
C ARG A 288 -3.21 16.96 16.42
N MET A 289 -2.53 15.83 16.49
CA MET A 289 -2.76 14.80 17.50
C MET A 289 -1.53 14.71 18.38
N ASP A 290 -1.67 15.12 19.64
CA ASP A 290 -0.73 15.01 20.78
C ASP A 290 0.71 14.59 20.42
N LEU A 291 1.51 15.57 20.03
CA LEU A 291 2.93 15.42 19.72
C LEU A 291 3.84 15.56 20.95
N ASP A 292 3.32 15.48 22.14
CA ASP A 292 4.14 15.53 23.36
C ASP A 292 5.03 14.30 23.56
N ALA A 293 4.96 13.31 22.67
CA ALA A 293 5.73 12.06 22.75
C ALA A 293 6.68 11.78 21.56
N VAL A 294 6.79 12.65 20.56
CA VAL A 294 7.69 12.43 19.42
C VAL A 294 8.57 13.64 19.19
N ASP A 295 9.85 13.46 19.43
CA ASP A 295 10.89 14.47 19.21
C ASP A 295 10.84 15.04 17.78
N GLN A 296 10.77 16.37 17.65
CA GLN A 296 10.55 17.10 16.39
C GLN A 296 11.71 17.01 15.37
N HIS A 297 12.70 16.14 15.57
CA HIS A 297 13.89 16.01 14.74
C HIS A 297 13.82 14.94 13.65
N LEU A 298 12.69 14.26 13.45
CA LEU A 298 12.56 13.16 12.49
C LEU A 298 11.76 13.53 11.23
N MET A 299 12.21 14.53 10.50
CA MET A 299 11.84 14.68 9.08
C MET A 299 12.62 13.65 8.26
N CYS A 300 11.90 12.74 7.59
CA CYS A 300 12.42 11.80 6.59
C CYS A 300 13.26 10.61 7.09
N HIS A 301 12.93 9.98 8.20
CA HIS A 301 13.61 8.74 8.61
C HIS A 301 12.63 7.67 9.07
N SER A 302 12.97 6.42 8.82
CA SER A 302 12.31 5.26 9.39
C SER A 302 12.32 5.39 10.92
N ILE A 303 11.19 5.12 11.57
CA ILE A 303 11.08 5.16 13.03
C ILE A 303 11.44 3.77 13.57
N GLY A 304 12.52 3.69 14.36
CA GLY A 304 12.92 2.46 15.03
C GLY A 304 12.21 2.29 16.38
N PHE A 305 11.65 1.10 16.62
CA PHE A 305 11.06 0.74 17.92
C PHE A 305 11.89 -0.37 18.57
N ARG A 306 12.35 -0.13 19.79
CA ARG A 306 13.02 -1.17 20.58
C ARG A 306 11.98 -2.08 21.24
N GLN A 307 12.17 -3.37 21.08
CA GLN A 307 11.47 -4.35 21.92
C GLN A 307 11.96 -4.16 23.36
N ALA A 308 11.05 -3.89 24.30
CA ALA A 308 11.39 -3.95 25.72
C ALA A 308 11.94 -5.36 26.01
N ARG A 309 13.19 -5.46 26.42
CA ARG A 309 13.74 -6.75 26.89
C ARG A 309 13.01 -7.11 28.17
N PRO A 310 12.67 -8.40 28.37
CA PRO A 310 12.07 -8.87 29.59
C PRO A 310 12.94 -8.61 30.81
#